data_d72dbc4832da7131df4289c4a5ae62bc
#
_entry.id   d72dbc4832da7131df4289c4a5ae62bc
#
_cell.length_a   1.000
_cell.length_b   1.000
_cell.length_c   1.000
_cell.angle_alpha   90.00
_cell.angle_beta   90.00
_cell.angle_gamma   90.00
#
_symmetry.space_group_name_H-M   'P 1'
#
loop_
_entity.id
_entity.type
_entity.pdbx_description
1 polymer ?
#
loop_
_entity_poly.entity_id
_entity_poly.type
_entity_poly.pdbx_seq_one_letter_code
_entity_poly.pdbx_strand_id
1 'polypeptide(L)'
;MREKTRELLSEQANDKILAAASLFAQAWINGTTIDVFPNDLAPRDLAEASAMQDAMAAQIGEDIVGWKIAGKPGAPGGRIFASTSFGNGATLPLPRYARNIIECEVGFKLRCDLPPREQPYEREEVAASADLAINIELVGSRRTNA
;
A
#
# COMPACT_ATOMS: atom_id res chain seq x y z
N MET A 1 28.26 22.28 12.82
CA MET A 1 27.82 21.26 13.78
C MET A 1 26.34 20.88 13.60
N ARG A 2 25.40 21.82 13.48
CA ARG A 2 23.95 21.57 13.30
C ARG A 2 23.59 20.88 11.96
N GLU A 3 24.26 21.21 10.89
CA GLU A 3 24.00 20.68 9.54
C GLU A 3 24.37 19.18 9.44
N LYS A 4 25.57 18.83 9.91
CA LYS A 4 26.05 17.44 9.94
C LYS A 4 25.17 16.53 10.82
N THR A 5 24.65 17.07 11.92
CA THR A 5 23.69 16.32 12.78
C THR A 5 22.36 16.09 12.06
N ARG A 6 21.89 17.06 11.25
CA ARG A 6 20.66 16.96 10.47
C ARG A 6 20.79 15.95 9.33
N GLU A 7 21.93 15.89 8.66
CA GLU A 7 22.24 14.90 7.64
C GLU A 7 22.24 13.48 8.23
N LEU A 8 22.94 13.27 9.35
CA LEU A 8 22.99 11.96 10.03
C LEU A 8 21.59 11.48 10.47
N LEU A 9 20.75 12.37 10.98
CA LEU A 9 19.37 12.01 11.37
C LEU A 9 18.50 11.68 10.16
N SER A 10 18.71 12.35 9.03
CA SER A 10 18.03 12.07 7.77
C SER A 10 18.45 10.72 7.19
N GLU A 11 19.73 10.39 7.23
CA GLU A 11 20.30 9.12 6.78
C GLU A 11 19.78 7.95 7.61
N GLN A 12 19.81 8.06 8.94
CA GLN A 12 19.26 7.04 9.83
C GLN A 12 17.75 6.81 9.66
N ALA A 13 16.98 7.88 9.40
CA ALA A 13 15.55 7.77 9.12
C ALA A 13 15.30 7.04 7.79
N ASN A 14 16.12 7.29 6.78
CA ASN A 14 16.04 6.61 5.50
C ASN A 14 16.41 5.13 5.61
N ASP A 15 17.47 4.80 6.34
CA ASP A 15 17.89 3.40 6.59
C ASP A 15 16.81 2.60 7.30
N LYS A 16 16.15 3.19 8.28
CA LYS A 16 15.01 2.59 8.98
C LYS A 16 13.85 2.28 8.03
N ILE A 17 13.49 3.26 7.17
CA ILE A 17 12.43 3.10 6.17
C ILE A 17 12.76 1.95 5.22
N LEU A 18 13.98 1.91 4.70
CA LEU A 18 14.41 0.87 3.77
C LEU A 18 14.45 -0.51 4.44
N ALA A 19 14.92 -0.60 5.68
CA ALA A 19 14.96 -1.86 6.43
C ALA A 19 13.54 -2.41 6.68
N ALA A 20 12.61 -1.56 7.13
CA ALA A 20 11.21 -1.95 7.31
C ALA A 20 10.55 -2.39 5.99
N ALA A 21 10.76 -1.62 4.93
CA ALA A 21 10.25 -1.92 3.59
C ALA A 21 10.76 -3.27 3.07
N SER A 22 12.04 -3.56 3.29
CA SER A 22 12.67 -4.82 2.85
C SER A 22 12.05 -6.05 3.51
N LEU A 23 11.71 -5.98 4.80
CA LEU A 23 11.03 -7.08 5.49
C LEU A 23 9.69 -7.41 4.84
N PHE A 24 8.87 -6.39 4.55
CA PHE A 24 7.57 -6.58 3.91
C PHE A 24 7.70 -6.99 2.44
N ALA A 25 8.64 -6.40 1.69
CA ALA A 25 8.87 -6.75 0.30
C ALA A 25 9.33 -8.20 0.15
N GLN A 26 10.25 -8.66 1.00
CA GLN A 26 10.69 -10.05 1.01
C GLN A 26 9.57 -11.01 1.39
N ALA A 27 8.76 -10.68 2.40
CA ALA A 27 7.59 -11.48 2.76
C ALA A 27 6.57 -11.55 1.62
N TRP A 28 6.40 -10.45 0.86
CA TRP A 28 5.57 -10.42 -0.33
C TRP A 28 6.10 -11.33 -1.43
N ILE A 29 7.35 -11.13 -1.84
CA ILE A 29 7.99 -11.86 -2.95
C ILE A 29 8.06 -13.36 -2.65
N ASN A 30 8.36 -13.74 -1.42
CA ASN A 30 8.50 -15.13 -1.01
C ASN A 30 7.18 -15.80 -0.59
N GLY A 31 6.06 -15.07 -0.56
CA GLY A 31 4.78 -15.59 -0.09
C GLY A 31 4.79 -16.01 1.39
N THR A 32 5.62 -15.36 2.21
CA THR A 32 5.80 -15.67 3.64
C THR A 32 5.16 -14.61 4.53
N THR A 33 5.16 -14.85 5.84
CA THR A 33 4.73 -13.89 6.87
C THR A 33 5.90 -13.48 7.74
N ILE A 34 5.75 -12.34 8.41
CA ILE A 34 6.69 -11.80 9.39
C ILE A 34 6.15 -12.16 10.78
N ASP A 35 6.85 -13.04 11.49
CA ASP A 35 6.43 -13.47 12.83
C ASP A 35 6.65 -12.38 13.87
N VAL A 36 7.81 -11.74 13.84
CA VAL A 36 8.18 -10.64 14.74
C VAL A 36 8.60 -9.44 13.90
N PHE A 37 7.84 -8.36 13.97
CA PHE A 37 8.27 -7.11 13.38
C PHE A 37 9.04 -6.29 14.43
N PRO A 38 10.29 -5.87 14.12
CA PRO A 38 11.12 -5.12 15.05
C PRO A 38 10.47 -3.79 15.45
N ASN A 39 10.38 -3.52 16.77
CA ASN A 39 9.74 -2.32 17.28
C ASN A 39 10.44 -1.01 16.87
N ASP A 40 11.75 -1.05 16.73
CA ASP A 40 12.59 0.07 16.30
C ASP A 40 12.36 0.44 14.83
N LEU A 41 11.81 -0.50 14.03
CA LEU A 41 11.40 -0.25 12.65
C LEU A 41 9.95 0.23 12.52
N ALA A 42 9.17 0.26 13.60
CA ALA A 42 7.78 0.73 13.53
C ALA A 42 7.70 2.20 13.10
N PRO A 43 6.78 2.57 12.18
CA PRO A 43 6.62 3.96 11.76
C PRO A 43 6.18 4.84 12.93
N ARG A 44 6.71 6.03 13.03
CA ARG A 44 6.38 7.01 14.07
C ARG A 44 5.11 7.79 13.75
N ASP A 45 4.83 7.93 12.47
CA ASP A 45 3.70 8.70 11.96
C ASP A 45 3.26 8.18 10.57
N LEU A 46 2.21 8.80 10.02
CA LEU A 46 1.65 8.44 8.71
C LEU A 46 2.59 8.74 7.55
N ALA A 47 3.40 9.78 7.66
CA ALA A 47 4.35 10.13 6.59
C ALA A 47 5.45 9.07 6.48
N GLU A 48 5.99 8.63 7.62
CA GLU A 48 6.97 7.54 7.66
C GLU A 48 6.35 6.21 7.19
N ALA A 49 5.10 5.92 7.59
CA ALA A 49 4.38 4.73 7.11
C ALA A 49 4.18 4.76 5.58
N SER A 50 3.82 5.91 5.00
CA SER A 50 3.71 6.09 3.55
C SER A 50 5.05 5.88 2.84
N ALA A 51 6.13 6.46 3.38
CA ALA A 51 7.47 6.30 2.80
C ALA A 51 7.93 4.82 2.83
N MET A 52 7.61 4.08 3.89
CA MET A 52 7.86 2.63 3.95
C MET A 52 7.07 1.85 2.90
N GLN A 53 5.81 2.23 2.65
CA GLN A 53 5.01 1.62 1.58
C GLN A 53 5.57 1.92 0.19
N ASP A 54 6.04 3.16 -0.05
CA ASP A 54 6.68 3.55 -1.30
C ASP A 54 7.95 2.75 -1.55
N ALA A 55 8.81 2.64 -0.54
CA ALA A 55 10.04 1.87 -0.60
C ALA A 55 9.77 0.37 -0.78
N MET A 56 8.74 -0.18 -0.12
CA MET A 56 8.30 -1.57 -0.31
C MET A 56 7.84 -1.81 -1.76
N ALA A 57 6.99 -0.94 -2.30
CA ALA A 57 6.50 -1.07 -3.66
C ALA A 57 7.63 -1.02 -4.70
N ALA A 58 8.60 -0.11 -4.50
CA ALA A 58 9.77 -0.02 -5.35
C ALA A 58 10.63 -1.30 -5.32
N GLN A 59 10.75 -1.95 -4.17
CA GLN A 59 11.49 -3.21 -4.04
C GLN A 59 10.74 -4.42 -4.61
N ILE A 60 9.41 -4.43 -4.54
CA ILE A 60 8.57 -5.47 -5.17
C ILE A 60 8.67 -5.36 -6.68
N GLY A 61 8.68 -4.15 -7.23
CA GLY A 61 8.84 -3.90 -8.66
C GLY A 61 7.66 -4.35 -9.53
N GLU A 62 6.49 -4.60 -8.94
CA GLU A 62 5.27 -4.93 -9.67
C GLU A 62 4.48 -3.66 -10.05
N ASP A 63 3.67 -3.75 -11.10
CA ASP A 63 2.76 -2.69 -11.48
C ASP A 63 1.70 -2.45 -10.40
N ILE A 64 1.48 -1.19 -10.05
CA ILE A 64 0.40 -0.77 -9.17
C ILE A 64 -0.84 -0.51 -10.03
N VAL A 65 -1.89 -1.30 -9.84
CA VAL A 65 -3.12 -1.25 -10.63
C VAL A 65 -4.29 -0.58 -9.90
N GLY A 66 -4.09 -0.21 -8.64
CA GLY A 66 -5.11 0.45 -7.84
C GLY A 66 -4.64 0.81 -6.44
N TRP A 67 -5.58 1.39 -5.69
CA TRP A 67 -5.36 1.88 -4.34
C TRP A 67 -6.52 1.49 -3.44
N LYS A 68 -6.20 0.91 -2.28
CA LYS A 68 -7.14 0.73 -1.18
C LYS A 68 -7.12 1.99 -0.33
N ILE A 69 -8.28 2.63 -0.15
CA ILE A 69 -8.39 3.88 0.59
C ILE A 69 -9.31 3.65 1.78
N ALA A 70 -8.84 3.89 2.99
CA ALA A 70 -9.71 3.95 4.15
C ALA A 70 -10.60 5.19 4.06
N GLY A 71 -11.89 5.07 4.42
CA GLY A 71 -12.88 6.13 4.31
C GLY A 71 -12.68 7.32 5.28
N LYS A 72 -11.43 7.61 5.68
CA LYS A 72 -11.05 8.74 6.53
C LYS A 72 -10.12 9.68 5.78
N PRO A 73 -10.40 11.00 5.78
CA PRO A 73 -9.49 11.97 5.20
C PRO A 73 -8.07 11.84 5.79
N GLY A 74 -7.05 11.87 4.94
CA GLY A 74 -5.64 11.78 5.34
C GLY A 74 -5.14 10.39 5.72
N ALA A 75 -5.97 9.35 5.62
CA ALA A 75 -5.49 7.99 5.79
C ALA A 75 -4.57 7.59 4.63
N PRO A 76 -3.49 6.83 4.87
CA PRO A 76 -2.63 6.35 3.80
C PRO A 76 -3.38 5.37 2.90
N GLY A 77 -3.16 5.47 1.60
CA GLY A 77 -3.66 4.49 0.64
C GLY A 77 -2.77 3.25 0.61
N GLY A 78 -3.39 2.06 0.63
CA GLY A 78 -2.69 0.80 0.33
C GLY A 78 -2.57 0.61 -1.18
N ARG A 79 -1.45 0.08 -1.65
CA ARG A 79 -1.23 -0.21 -3.07
C ARG A 79 -1.79 -1.58 -3.42
N ILE A 80 -2.47 -1.67 -4.55
CA ILE A 80 -2.94 -2.94 -5.12
C ILE A 80 -2.01 -3.28 -6.28
N PHE A 81 -1.28 -4.37 -6.12
CA PHE A 81 -0.35 -4.87 -7.14
C PHE A 81 -1.07 -5.74 -8.18
N ALA A 82 -0.54 -5.76 -9.40
CA ALA A 82 -1.12 -6.50 -10.51
C ALA A 82 -1.31 -7.99 -10.18
N SER A 83 -0.35 -8.61 -9.48
CA SER A 83 -0.41 -10.02 -9.08
C SER A 83 -1.53 -10.36 -8.10
N THR A 84 -2.14 -9.36 -7.47
CA THR A 84 -3.24 -9.54 -6.50
C THR A 84 -4.58 -8.97 -6.97
N SER A 85 -4.66 -8.53 -8.23
CA SER A 85 -5.88 -8.02 -8.84
C SER A 85 -6.40 -9.01 -9.89
N PHE A 86 -7.62 -9.48 -9.73
CA PHE A 86 -8.18 -10.53 -10.56
C PHE A 86 -9.52 -10.10 -11.16
N GLY A 87 -9.78 -10.59 -12.36
CA GLY A 87 -11.06 -10.35 -13.03
C GLY A 87 -12.20 -11.17 -12.46
N ASN A 88 -13.43 -10.79 -12.82
CA ASN A 88 -14.63 -11.51 -12.45
C ASN A 88 -14.58 -12.98 -12.91
N GLY A 89 -14.99 -13.90 -12.05
CA GLY A 89 -14.99 -15.34 -12.33
C GLY A 89 -13.63 -16.03 -12.13
N ALA A 90 -12.60 -15.33 -11.67
CA ALA A 90 -11.33 -15.96 -11.36
C ALA A 90 -11.43 -16.95 -10.21
N THR A 91 -10.73 -18.07 -10.34
CA THR A 91 -10.53 -19.02 -9.23
C THR A 91 -9.19 -18.70 -8.57
N LEU A 92 -9.24 -18.37 -7.28
CA LEU A 92 -8.06 -17.95 -6.53
C LEU A 92 -7.59 -19.06 -5.59
N PRO A 93 -6.30 -19.45 -5.60
CA PRO A 93 -5.74 -20.25 -4.52
C PRO A 93 -5.75 -19.41 -3.25
N LEU A 94 -6.25 -19.98 -2.15
CA LEU A 94 -6.24 -19.28 -0.87
C LEU A 94 -4.79 -19.12 -0.40
N PRO A 95 -4.26 -17.92 -0.32
CA PRO A 95 -2.88 -17.71 0.09
C PRO A 95 -2.68 -18.06 1.57
N ARG A 96 -1.48 -18.51 1.95
CA ARG A 96 -1.14 -18.93 3.33
C ARG A 96 -1.40 -17.83 4.37
N TYR A 97 -1.35 -16.56 3.96
CA TYR A 97 -1.57 -15.39 4.78
C TYR A 97 -3.01 -14.86 4.74
N ALA A 98 -3.92 -15.50 4.00
CA ALA A 98 -5.33 -15.13 3.99
C ALA A 98 -5.97 -15.49 5.34
N ARG A 99 -6.77 -14.57 5.85
CA ARG A 99 -7.46 -14.76 7.12
C ARG A 99 -8.84 -15.42 6.98
N ASN A 100 -9.19 -15.87 5.78
CA ASN A 100 -10.53 -16.40 5.46
C ASN A 100 -11.64 -15.35 5.69
N ILE A 101 -11.30 -14.08 5.56
CA ILE A 101 -12.23 -12.96 5.67
C ILE A 101 -12.43 -12.40 4.26
N ILE A 102 -13.70 -12.20 3.92
CA ILE A 102 -14.12 -11.61 2.64
C ILE A 102 -14.82 -10.30 2.95
N GLU A 103 -14.36 -9.22 2.31
CA GLU A 103 -14.99 -7.90 2.40
C GLU A 103 -15.59 -7.51 1.05
N CYS A 104 -16.84 -7.02 1.07
CA CYS A 104 -17.45 -6.40 -0.10
C CYS A 104 -17.16 -4.90 -0.07
N GLU A 105 -16.59 -4.40 -1.15
CA GLU A 105 -16.13 -3.03 -1.23
C GLU A 105 -16.69 -2.30 -2.43
N VAL A 106 -16.87 -1.00 -2.28
CA VAL A 106 -17.15 -0.08 -3.37
C VAL A 106 -15.84 0.50 -3.88
N GLY A 107 -15.60 0.35 -5.16
CA GLY A 107 -14.44 0.91 -5.83
C GLY A 107 -14.82 1.80 -7.00
N PHE A 108 -13.86 2.55 -7.50
CA PHE A 108 -13.98 3.36 -8.69
C PHE A 108 -12.92 2.96 -9.70
N LYS A 109 -13.35 2.58 -10.89
CA LYS A 109 -12.46 2.27 -12.00
C LYS A 109 -12.32 3.51 -12.87
N LEU A 110 -11.14 4.13 -12.88
CA LEU A 110 -10.87 5.27 -13.74
C LEU A 110 -10.91 4.85 -15.21
N ARG A 111 -11.59 5.64 -16.04
CA ARG A 111 -11.66 5.49 -17.50
C ARG A 111 -10.59 6.27 -18.23
N CYS A 112 -10.02 7.26 -17.56
CA CYS A 112 -8.93 8.09 -18.07
C CYS A 112 -8.04 8.55 -16.92
N ASP A 113 -6.85 9.00 -17.26
CA ASP A 113 -5.92 9.59 -16.30
C ASP A 113 -6.45 10.91 -15.75
N LEU A 114 -6.16 11.16 -14.48
CA LEU A 114 -6.35 12.44 -13.81
C LEU A 114 -4.97 13.01 -13.48
N PRO A 115 -4.30 13.69 -14.43
CA PRO A 115 -2.94 14.16 -14.25
C PRO A 115 -2.85 15.23 -13.14
N PRO A 116 -1.71 15.34 -12.44
CA PRO A 116 -1.49 16.39 -11.46
C PRO A 116 -1.71 17.78 -12.07
N ARG A 117 -2.42 18.65 -11.34
CA ARG A 117 -2.65 20.06 -11.72
C ARG A 117 -2.70 20.95 -10.47
N GLU A 118 -2.53 22.27 -10.66
CA GLU A 118 -2.56 23.25 -9.56
C GLU A 118 -3.92 23.32 -8.87
N GLN A 119 -4.99 23.32 -9.69
CA GLN A 119 -6.36 23.36 -9.16
C GLN A 119 -6.82 21.93 -8.82
N PRO A 120 -7.35 21.67 -7.62
CA PRO A 120 -7.97 20.39 -7.29
C PRO A 120 -9.06 20.01 -8.29
N TYR A 121 -9.24 18.71 -8.50
CA TYR A 121 -10.34 18.20 -9.28
C TYR A 121 -11.64 18.36 -8.50
N GLU A 122 -12.67 18.88 -9.17
CA GLU A 122 -14.01 18.93 -8.62
C GLU A 122 -14.61 17.51 -8.55
N ARG A 123 -15.52 17.31 -7.62
CA ARG A 123 -16.18 16.01 -7.42
C ARG A 123 -16.82 15.47 -8.68
N GLU A 124 -17.48 16.34 -9.43
CA GLU A 124 -18.18 16.03 -10.68
C GLU A 124 -17.22 15.62 -11.79
N GLU A 125 -16.03 16.22 -11.86
CA GLU A 125 -14.97 15.85 -12.80
C GLU A 125 -14.45 14.44 -12.51
N VAL A 126 -14.20 14.14 -11.23
CA VAL A 126 -13.74 12.82 -10.81
C VAL A 126 -14.82 11.77 -11.07
N ALA A 127 -16.09 12.08 -10.73
CA ALA A 127 -17.21 11.18 -10.96
C ALA A 127 -17.42 10.90 -12.46
N ALA A 128 -17.25 11.91 -13.32
CA ALA A 128 -17.34 11.75 -14.77
C ALA A 128 -16.19 10.94 -15.36
N SER A 129 -15.09 10.79 -14.63
CA SER A 129 -13.89 10.07 -15.07
C SER A 129 -13.80 8.62 -14.57
N ALA A 130 -14.80 8.15 -13.82
CA ALA A 130 -14.77 6.84 -13.18
C ALA A 130 -16.09 6.09 -13.33
N ASP A 131 -15.99 4.76 -13.34
CA ASP A 131 -17.13 3.86 -13.19
C ASP A 131 -17.17 3.31 -11.77
N LEU A 132 -18.38 3.18 -11.22
CA LEU A 132 -18.60 2.51 -9.96
C LEU A 132 -18.38 1.01 -10.13
N ALA A 133 -17.62 0.39 -9.25
CA ALA A 133 -17.35 -1.03 -9.23
C ALA A 133 -17.64 -1.62 -7.86
N ILE A 134 -18.11 -2.86 -7.83
CA ILE A 134 -18.17 -3.68 -6.61
C ILE A 134 -16.99 -4.63 -6.66
N ASN A 135 -16.20 -4.62 -5.61
CA ASN A 135 -15.01 -5.44 -5.46
C ASN A 135 -15.15 -6.39 -4.28
N ILE A 136 -14.45 -7.49 -4.36
CA ILE A 136 -14.31 -8.45 -3.26
C ILE A 136 -12.84 -8.44 -2.84
N GLU A 137 -12.58 -8.12 -1.57
CA GLU A 137 -11.26 -8.26 -0.97
C GLU A 137 -11.17 -9.58 -0.21
N LEU A 138 -10.11 -10.33 -0.48
CA LEU A 138 -9.67 -11.42 0.39
C LEU A 138 -8.65 -10.85 1.37
N VAL A 139 -9.08 -10.67 2.61
CA VAL A 139 -8.23 -10.06 3.64
C VAL A 139 -7.08 -10.98 3.98
N GLY A 140 -5.87 -10.45 3.89
CA GLY A 140 -4.63 -11.11 4.25
C GLY A 140 -3.77 -10.26 5.16
N SER A 141 -2.77 -10.87 5.78
CA SER A 141 -1.76 -10.17 6.55
C SER A 141 -0.39 -10.75 6.27
N ARG A 142 0.59 -9.87 6.14
CA ARG A 142 2.01 -10.28 6.10
C ARG A 142 2.61 -10.43 7.50
N ARG A 143 1.83 -10.17 8.55
CA ARG A 143 2.22 -10.39 9.93
C ARG A 143 1.38 -11.51 10.53
N THR A 144 2.02 -12.43 11.23
CA THR A 144 1.35 -13.60 11.86
C THR A 144 0.39 -13.18 12.97
N ASN A 145 0.72 -12.09 13.68
CA ASN A 145 0.00 -11.58 14.85
C ASN A 145 -0.63 -10.19 14.62
N ALA A 146 -1.09 -9.90 13.40
CA ALA A 146 -1.78 -8.64 13.09
C ALA A 146 -3.29 -8.79 13.20
#